data_0cbcc7973ad6c99ffc51dd15176c7d86
#
_entry.id   0cbcc7973ad6c99ffc51dd15176c7d86
#
_cell.length_a   1.000
_cell.length_b   1.000
_cell.length_c   1.000
_cell.angle_alpha   90.00
_cell.angle_beta   90.00
_cell.angle_gamma   90.00
#
_symmetry.space_group_name_H-M   'P 1'
#
loop_
_entity.id
_entity.type
_entity.pdbx_description
1 polymer ?
#
loop_
_entity_poly.entity_id
_entity_poly.type
_entity_poly.pdbx_seq_one_letter_code
_entity_poly.pdbx_strand_id
1 'polypeptide(L)'
;MKKDIVSMLPEELEQDFALLGEQKFRAKQVFQWLGRGVRDFDKMTNLSKPLREKLKDEYELYEPKVIGKQVSAIDGTIKYLWELKDGNAVETVVMSYKHGNTVCVSSQVGCRQGCAFCASTIGGLVRNLEPSEILDEVLFSQLDSGKTISNIVLMGIGEPLDNFYNVMRFLELVNRPDGANIGMRHISLSTCGLIERFDDLAERDMQLTLSVSLHAPDDETRSKIMPANRGRGVDALIAACRRYYEKTGRRISFEYAMIDGVNDTEHHARLLAKHARAVAAHVNLIPLNHVEERQFQPSTPEHMKAFIKILEDNGVNVTVRRKLGGDVDASCGQLRRKMQKKQ
;
A
#
# COMPACT_ATOMS: atom_id res chain seq x y z
N MET A 1 28.85 -7.14 -1.67
CA MET A 1 27.60 -6.81 -0.92
C MET A 1 26.77 -8.08 -0.91
N LYS A 2 26.27 -8.53 0.24
CA LYS A 2 25.42 -9.72 0.34
C LYS A 2 24.10 -9.49 -0.38
N LYS A 3 23.52 -10.55 -0.96
CA LYS A 3 22.23 -10.49 -1.63
C LYS A 3 21.07 -10.48 -0.61
N ASP A 4 20.04 -9.69 -0.85
CA ASP A 4 18.80 -9.78 -0.09
C ASP A 4 17.99 -11.02 -0.50
N ILE A 5 18.11 -12.08 0.29
CA ILE A 5 17.48 -13.37 -0.01
C ILE A 5 15.94 -13.31 0.09
N VAL A 6 15.39 -12.39 0.88
CA VAL A 6 13.93 -12.28 1.08
C VAL A 6 13.25 -11.69 -0.15
N SER A 7 13.96 -10.88 -0.94
CA SER A 7 13.47 -10.32 -2.21
C SER A 7 13.56 -11.28 -3.40
N MET A 8 14.13 -12.48 -3.22
CA MET A 8 14.32 -13.45 -4.30
C MET A 8 13.12 -14.38 -4.47
N LEU A 9 12.77 -14.67 -5.73
CA LEU A 9 11.77 -15.70 -6.06
C LEU A 9 12.35 -17.10 -5.88
N PRO A 10 11.51 -18.13 -5.66
CA PRO A 10 11.99 -19.51 -5.53
C PRO A 10 12.87 -19.96 -6.69
N GLU A 11 12.54 -19.57 -7.91
CA GLU A 11 13.25 -19.92 -9.13
C GLU A 11 14.67 -19.30 -9.17
N GLU A 12 14.81 -18.07 -8.67
CA GLU A 12 16.09 -17.37 -8.53
C GLU A 12 16.94 -18.01 -7.43
N LEU A 13 16.32 -18.38 -6.31
CA LEU A 13 17.00 -19.13 -5.24
C LEU A 13 17.49 -20.48 -5.72
N GLU A 14 16.71 -21.22 -6.53
CA GLU A 14 17.13 -22.50 -7.10
C GLU A 14 18.37 -22.34 -7.97
N GLN A 15 18.45 -21.29 -8.79
CA GLN A 15 19.60 -20.99 -9.63
C GLN A 15 20.84 -20.64 -8.78
N ASP A 16 20.68 -19.78 -7.79
CA ASP A 16 21.76 -19.39 -6.88
C ASP A 16 22.27 -20.60 -6.07
N PHE A 17 21.37 -21.44 -5.56
CA PHE A 17 21.76 -22.66 -4.82
C PHE A 17 22.51 -23.64 -5.70
N ALA A 18 22.13 -23.77 -6.97
CA ALA A 18 22.91 -24.60 -7.91
C ALA A 18 24.37 -24.10 -8.09
N LEU A 19 24.56 -22.76 -8.15
CA LEU A 19 25.88 -22.13 -8.19
C LEU A 19 26.68 -22.38 -6.90
N LEU A 20 26.03 -22.50 -5.76
CA LEU A 20 26.62 -22.83 -4.46
C LEU A 20 26.90 -24.35 -4.31
N GLY A 21 26.56 -25.18 -5.31
CA GLY A 21 26.68 -26.63 -5.25
C GLY A 21 25.60 -27.30 -4.39
N GLU A 22 24.50 -26.62 -4.12
CA GLU A 22 23.39 -27.12 -3.29
C GLU A 22 22.24 -27.63 -4.16
N GLN A 23 21.43 -28.53 -3.61
CA GLN A 23 20.30 -29.11 -4.33
C GLN A 23 19.09 -28.15 -4.32
N LYS A 24 18.34 -28.10 -5.41
CA LYS A 24 17.19 -27.20 -5.62
C LYS A 24 16.16 -27.25 -4.50
N PHE A 25 15.86 -28.43 -3.91
CA PHE A 25 14.88 -28.53 -2.84
C PHE A 25 15.27 -27.75 -1.58
N ARG A 26 16.58 -27.47 -1.39
CA ARG A 26 17.07 -26.64 -0.29
C ARG A 26 16.62 -25.17 -0.44
N ALA A 27 16.60 -24.66 -1.65
CA ALA A 27 16.06 -23.35 -1.95
C ALA A 27 14.59 -23.23 -1.53
N LYS A 28 13.79 -24.25 -1.87
CA LYS A 28 12.39 -24.31 -1.43
C LYS A 28 12.24 -24.34 0.09
N GLN A 29 13.09 -25.10 0.78
CA GLN A 29 13.06 -25.14 2.26
C GLN A 29 13.38 -23.76 2.86
N VAL A 30 14.39 -23.06 2.33
CA VAL A 30 14.73 -21.70 2.77
C VAL A 30 13.56 -20.75 2.50
N PHE A 31 13.00 -20.75 1.29
CA PHE A 31 11.88 -19.90 0.92
C PHE A 31 10.68 -20.08 1.86
N GLN A 32 10.37 -21.31 2.24
CA GLN A 32 9.28 -21.59 3.22
C GLN A 32 9.58 -21.00 4.61
N TRP A 33 10.84 -21.01 5.06
CA TRP A 33 11.22 -20.36 6.30
C TRP A 33 11.07 -18.84 6.22
N LEU A 34 11.52 -18.25 5.12
CA LEU A 34 11.42 -16.81 4.88
C LEU A 34 9.94 -16.37 4.85
N GLY A 35 9.07 -17.13 4.17
CA GLY A 35 7.62 -16.89 4.11
C GLY A 35 6.90 -17.00 5.44
N ARG A 36 7.51 -17.64 6.44
CA ARG A 36 7.02 -17.69 7.84
C ARG A 36 7.58 -16.55 8.70
N GLY A 37 8.34 -15.62 8.13
CA GLY A 37 8.96 -14.51 8.86
C GLY A 37 10.24 -14.87 9.61
N VAL A 38 10.86 -16.02 9.32
CA VAL A 38 12.16 -16.37 9.92
C VAL A 38 13.26 -15.54 9.27
N ARG A 39 14.02 -14.79 10.08
CA ARG A 39 15.12 -13.91 9.65
C ARG A 39 16.45 -14.27 10.32
N ASP A 40 16.61 -15.56 10.63
CA ASP A 40 17.82 -16.12 11.21
C ASP A 40 18.06 -17.52 10.63
N PHE A 41 19.17 -17.72 9.92
CA PHE A 41 19.52 -19.02 9.31
C PHE A 41 19.68 -20.11 10.37
N ASP A 42 20.09 -19.78 11.61
CA ASP A 42 20.25 -20.77 12.66
C ASP A 42 18.94 -21.37 13.14
N LYS A 43 17.82 -20.66 12.96
CA LYS A 43 16.47 -21.13 13.23
C LYS A 43 15.93 -22.09 12.17
N MET A 44 16.58 -22.19 10.99
CA MET A 44 16.16 -23.08 9.89
C MET A 44 16.64 -24.53 10.15
N THR A 45 16.01 -25.19 11.09
CA THR A 45 16.48 -26.46 11.70
C THR A 45 16.57 -27.65 10.77
N ASN A 46 15.88 -27.63 9.61
CA ASN A 46 15.95 -28.69 8.59
C ASN A 46 17.10 -28.48 7.57
N LEU A 47 17.90 -27.41 7.75
CA LEU A 47 19.12 -27.17 6.97
C LEU A 47 20.34 -27.65 7.77
N SER A 48 21.34 -28.22 7.06
CA SER A 48 22.59 -28.61 7.70
C SER A 48 23.38 -27.39 8.19
N LYS A 49 24.18 -27.56 9.23
CA LYS A 49 25.01 -26.47 9.77
C LYS A 49 25.95 -25.87 8.71
N PRO A 50 26.66 -26.67 7.87
CA PRO A 50 27.51 -26.12 6.81
C PRO A 50 26.73 -25.27 5.80
N LEU A 51 25.49 -25.66 5.45
CA LEU A 51 24.66 -24.86 4.55
C LEU A 51 24.28 -23.55 5.19
N ARG A 52 23.86 -23.55 6.47
CA ARG A 52 23.51 -22.32 7.18
C ARG A 52 24.65 -21.31 7.24
N GLU A 53 25.89 -21.78 7.48
CA GLU A 53 27.07 -20.89 7.46
C GLU A 53 27.32 -20.34 6.04
N LYS A 54 27.25 -21.19 5.01
CA LYS A 54 27.37 -20.75 3.61
C LYS A 54 26.32 -19.67 3.26
N LEU A 55 25.07 -19.85 3.72
CA LEU A 55 24.02 -18.86 3.48
C LEU A 55 24.29 -17.54 4.21
N LYS A 56 24.84 -17.58 5.42
CA LYS A 56 25.24 -16.36 6.14
C LYS A 56 26.31 -15.57 5.41
N ASP A 57 27.22 -16.24 4.69
CA ASP A 57 28.29 -15.59 3.95
C ASP A 57 27.77 -14.89 2.69
N GLU A 58 26.82 -15.51 1.97
CA GLU A 58 26.33 -15.06 0.66
C GLU A 58 25.14 -14.10 0.78
N TYR A 59 24.28 -14.32 1.76
CA TYR A 59 23.00 -13.61 1.86
C TYR A 59 22.88 -12.77 3.12
N GLU A 60 22.01 -11.81 3.00
CA GLU A 60 21.62 -10.93 4.09
C GLU A 60 20.19 -11.24 4.55
N LEU A 61 20.00 -11.22 5.86
CA LEU A 61 18.71 -11.23 6.53
C LEU A 61 18.64 -10.05 7.49
N TYR A 62 17.52 -9.35 7.48
CA TYR A 62 17.21 -8.29 8.45
C TYR A 62 15.82 -8.55 9.04
N GLU A 63 15.68 -8.42 10.34
CA GLU A 63 14.40 -8.48 11.04
C GLU A 63 14.00 -7.05 11.43
N PRO A 64 12.87 -6.51 10.90
CA PRO A 64 12.43 -5.16 11.25
C PRO A 64 12.04 -5.10 12.72
N LYS A 65 12.33 -3.95 13.37
CA LYS A 65 12.05 -3.75 14.80
C LYS A 65 10.82 -2.88 14.98
N VAL A 66 9.96 -3.26 15.91
CA VAL A 66 8.86 -2.41 16.36
C VAL A 66 9.42 -1.31 17.26
N ILE A 67 9.48 -0.07 16.76
CA ILE A 67 9.88 1.11 17.56
C ILE A 67 8.69 1.94 18.04
N GLY A 68 7.48 1.61 17.57
CA GLY A 68 6.22 2.19 18.03
C GLY A 68 5.04 1.30 17.72
N LYS A 69 4.10 1.19 18.67
CA LYS A 69 2.87 0.41 18.52
C LYS A 69 1.73 1.10 19.26
N GLN A 70 0.62 1.31 18.57
CA GLN A 70 -0.62 1.83 19.15
C GLN A 70 -1.74 0.84 18.85
N VAL A 71 -2.59 0.58 19.83
CA VAL A 71 -3.75 -0.31 19.69
C VAL A 71 -5.00 0.46 20.07
N SER A 72 -5.95 0.53 19.15
CA SER A 72 -7.24 1.18 19.39
C SER A 72 -8.04 0.43 20.45
N ALA A 73 -8.48 1.14 21.47
CA ALA A 73 -9.39 0.62 22.48
C ALA A 73 -10.83 0.48 21.94
N ILE A 74 -11.17 1.17 20.84
CA ILE A 74 -12.51 1.20 20.24
C ILE A 74 -12.76 0.00 19.35
N ASP A 75 -11.78 -0.34 18.48
CA ASP A 75 -12.00 -1.32 17.40
C ASP A 75 -10.85 -2.30 17.19
N GLY A 76 -9.80 -2.22 18.03
CA GLY A 76 -8.64 -3.11 17.97
C GLY A 76 -7.73 -2.92 16.75
N THR A 77 -7.85 -1.79 16.03
CA THR A 77 -6.90 -1.37 15.00
C THR A 77 -5.51 -1.20 15.61
N ILE A 78 -4.49 -1.75 14.95
CA ILE A 78 -3.11 -1.66 15.41
C ILE A 78 -2.30 -0.86 14.40
N LYS A 79 -1.59 0.16 14.89
CA LYS A 79 -0.63 0.91 14.10
C LYS A 79 0.78 0.63 14.59
N TYR A 80 1.64 0.21 13.67
CA TYR A 80 3.05 -0.06 13.90
C TYR A 80 3.91 1.04 13.30
N LEU A 81 5.05 1.27 13.92
CA LEU A 81 6.19 1.97 13.37
C LEU A 81 7.36 0.99 13.37
N TRP A 82 7.81 0.61 12.18
CA TRP A 82 8.91 -0.33 11.97
C TRP A 82 10.20 0.42 11.69
N GLU A 83 11.27 0.08 12.39
CA GLU A 83 12.62 0.49 12.03
C GLU A 83 13.15 -0.42 10.94
N LEU A 84 13.68 0.18 9.88
CA LEU A 84 14.34 -0.49 8.78
C LEU A 84 15.84 -0.59 9.02
N LYS A 85 16.53 -1.41 8.22
CA LYS A 85 17.96 -1.68 8.36
C LYS A 85 18.84 -0.42 8.37
N ASP A 86 18.48 0.59 7.61
CA ASP A 86 19.19 1.86 7.49
C ASP A 86 18.80 2.91 8.54
N GLY A 87 18.02 2.52 9.55
CA GLY A 87 17.51 3.40 10.61
C GLY A 87 16.33 4.29 10.19
N ASN A 88 15.87 4.20 8.94
CA ASN A 88 14.59 4.81 8.56
C ASN A 88 13.41 4.05 9.18
N ALA A 89 12.23 4.66 9.14
CA ALA A 89 11.03 4.04 9.68
C ALA A 89 9.84 4.18 8.73
N VAL A 90 8.97 3.16 8.74
CA VAL A 90 7.71 3.13 7.99
C VAL A 90 6.55 2.71 8.87
N GLU A 91 5.35 3.10 8.47
CA GLU A 91 4.12 2.82 9.19
C GLU A 91 3.30 1.74 8.53
N THR A 92 2.72 0.87 9.32
CA THR A 92 1.80 -0.19 8.91
C THR A 92 0.58 -0.18 9.82
N VAL A 93 -0.61 -0.40 9.26
CA VAL A 93 -1.85 -0.45 10.04
C VAL A 93 -2.56 -1.77 9.82
N VAL A 94 -2.88 -2.49 10.90
CA VAL A 94 -3.69 -3.72 10.87
C VAL A 94 -5.10 -3.39 11.32
N MET A 95 -6.06 -3.64 10.44
CA MET A 95 -7.48 -3.37 10.64
C MET A 95 -8.28 -4.66 10.61
N SER A 96 -9.23 -4.81 11.52
CA SER A 96 -10.11 -5.98 11.54
C SER A 96 -11.48 -5.64 10.96
N TYR A 97 -11.90 -6.43 9.96
CA TYR A 97 -13.22 -6.34 9.34
C TYR A 97 -13.97 -7.67 9.50
N LYS A 98 -15.27 -7.66 9.26
CA LYS A 98 -16.09 -8.89 9.30
C LYS A 98 -15.62 -9.95 8.27
N HIS A 99 -14.99 -9.51 7.19
CA HIS A 99 -14.51 -10.36 6.09
C HIS A 99 -13.01 -10.69 6.16
N GLY A 100 -12.36 -10.43 7.29
CA GLY A 100 -10.95 -10.73 7.52
C GLY A 100 -10.12 -9.52 7.96
N ASN A 101 -8.85 -9.76 8.27
CA ASN A 101 -7.95 -8.69 8.67
C ASN A 101 -7.22 -8.12 7.45
N THR A 102 -7.15 -6.82 7.39
CA THR A 102 -6.47 -6.06 6.32
C THR A 102 -5.23 -5.39 6.88
N VAL A 103 -4.11 -5.51 6.20
CA VAL A 103 -2.91 -4.72 6.48
C VAL A 103 -2.76 -3.61 5.45
N CYS A 104 -2.49 -2.40 5.93
CA CYS A 104 -2.12 -1.25 5.11
C CYS A 104 -0.60 -1.09 5.18
N VAL A 105 0.09 -1.28 4.06
CA VAL A 105 1.55 -1.26 3.96
C VAL A 105 2.04 -0.03 3.21
N SER A 106 3.28 0.36 3.51
CA SER A 106 4.02 1.42 2.85
C SER A 106 4.77 0.90 1.64
N SER A 107 5.11 1.76 0.69
CA SER A 107 5.92 1.43 -0.48
C SER A 107 7.21 2.24 -0.59
N GLN A 108 7.34 3.29 0.22
CA GLN A 108 8.49 4.20 0.19
C GLN A 108 8.74 4.73 1.60
N VAL A 109 9.95 5.21 1.85
CA VAL A 109 10.27 6.07 2.99
C VAL A 109 10.02 7.52 2.57
N GLY A 110 8.88 8.08 3.00
CA GLY A 110 8.39 9.38 2.53
C GLY A 110 7.73 9.30 1.16
N CYS A 111 7.36 10.44 0.57
CA CYS A 111 6.67 10.50 -0.72
C CYS A 111 6.94 11.84 -1.42
N ARG A 112 7.29 11.82 -2.71
CA ARG A 112 7.55 13.03 -3.50
C ARG A 112 6.34 13.60 -4.22
N GLN A 113 5.17 12.97 -4.14
CA GLN A 113 4.00 13.39 -4.92
C GLN A 113 3.40 14.72 -4.47
N GLY A 114 3.68 15.16 -3.24
CA GLY A 114 3.37 16.50 -2.76
C GLY A 114 1.89 16.78 -2.49
N CYS A 115 1.05 15.75 -2.32
CA CYS A 115 -0.38 15.94 -2.01
C CYS A 115 -0.55 16.85 -0.80
N ALA A 116 -1.30 17.95 -0.97
CA ALA A 116 -1.37 19.04 0.01
C ALA A 116 -2.04 18.66 1.33
N PHE A 117 -2.85 17.62 1.35
CA PHE A 117 -3.55 17.10 2.53
C PHE A 117 -2.83 15.92 3.22
N CYS A 118 -1.73 15.39 2.64
CA CYS A 118 -1.08 14.16 3.11
C CYS A 118 0.16 14.46 3.95
N ALA A 119 0.26 13.84 5.13
CA ALA A 119 1.40 13.96 6.02
C ALA A 119 2.67 13.31 5.46
N SER A 120 2.54 12.21 4.70
CA SER A 120 3.67 11.46 4.14
C SER A 120 4.54 12.28 3.17
N THR A 121 4.00 13.39 2.62
CA THR A 121 4.71 14.22 1.64
C THR A 121 5.57 15.32 2.27
N ILE A 122 5.43 15.58 3.59
CA ILE A 122 6.04 16.75 4.24
C ILE A 122 7.57 16.66 4.28
N GLY A 123 8.11 15.44 4.41
CA GLY A 123 9.57 15.21 4.40
C GLY A 123 10.15 14.86 3.02
N GLY A 124 9.32 14.86 1.98
CA GLY A 124 9.71 14.38 0.65
C GLY A 124 9.99 12.88 0.61
N LEU A 125 10.59 12.42 -0.47
CA LEU A 125 11.03 11.03 -0.65
C LEU A 125 12.47 10.87 -0.16
N VAL A 126 12.71 9.87 0.68
CA VAL A 126 14.07 9.44 1.08
C VAL A 126 14.53 8.34 0.13
N ARG A 127 13.80 7.22 0.05
CA ARG A 127 14.05 6.10 -0.87
C ARG A 127 12.83 5.21 -1.08
N ASN A 128 12.92 4.39 -2.08
CA ASN A 128 12.00 3.27 -2.27
C ASN A 128 12.22 2.20 -1.20
N LEU A 129 11.17 1.46 -0.84
CA LEU A 129 11.30 0.22 -0.08
C LEU A 129 11.70 -0.92 -1.01
N GLU A 130 12.54 -1.83 -0.48
CA GLU A 130 12.85 -3.08 -1.13
C GLU A 130 11.65 -4.05 -1.05
N PRO A 131 11.57 -5.04 -1.95
CA PRO A 131 10.47 -6.01 -1.91
C PRO A 131 10.35 -6.74 -0.57
N SER A 132 11.49 -7.08 0.04
CA SER A 132 11.59 -7.70 1.36
C SER A 132 10.99 -6.82 2.46
N GLU A 133 11.28 -5.52 2.43
CA GLU A 133 10.79 -4.58 3.44
C GLU A 133 9.25 -4.46 3.40
N ILE A 134 8.65 -4.42 2.19
CA ILE A 134 7.18 -4.40 2.04
C ILE A 134 6.56 -5.74 2.48
N LEU A 135 7.22 -6.87 2.15
CA LEU A 135 6.76 -8.20 2.57
C LEU A 135 6.83 -8.35 4.09
N ASP A 136 7.86 -7.80 4.71
CA ASP A 136 8.08 -7.86 6.15
C ASP A 136 7.04 -7.04 6.92
N GLU A 137 6.54 -5.93 6.38
CA GLU A 137 5.41 -5.21 6.96
C GLU A 137 4.18 -6.15 7.11
N VAL A 138 3.93 -7.03 6.15
CA VAL A 138 2.82 -7.99 6.19
C VAL A 138 3.12 -9.09 7.21
N LEU A 139 4.26 -9.77 7.07
CA LEU A 139 4.60 -10.96 7.86
C LEU A 139 4.77 -10.63 9.35
N PHE A 140 5.51 -9.57 9.67
CA PHE A 140 5.76 -9.20 11.06
C PHE A 140 4.55 -8.57 11.74
N SER A 141 3.69 -7.86 10.98
CA SER A 141 2.39 -7.43 11.52
C SER A 141 1.49 -8.62 11.87
N GLN A 142 1.50 -9.68 11.04
CA GLN A 142 0.78 -10.93 11.33
C GLN A 142 1.34 -11.63 12.58
N LEU A 143 2.66 -11.78 12.66
CA LEU A 143 3.34 -12.45 13.78
C LEU A 143 3.11 -11.71 15.10
N ASP A 144 3.32 -10.38 15.12
CA ASP A 144 3.19 -9.58 16.35
C ASP A 144 1.73 -9.40 16.81
N SER A 145 0.79 -9.28 15.87
CA SER A 145 -0.63 -9.12 16.21
C SER A 145 -1.32 -10.44 16.54
N GLY A 146 -0.77 -11.59 16.12
CA GLY A 146 -1.42 -12.89 16.17
C GLY A 146 -2.65 -13.01 15.25
N LYS A 147 -2.88 -12.03 14.36
CA LYS A 147 -4.04 -11.98 13.45
C LYS A 147 -3.64 -12.47 12.07
N THR A 148 -4.32 -13.46 11.53
CA THR A 148 -4.12 -13.87 10.13
C THR A 148 -4.51 -12.74 9.19
N ILE A 149 -3.55 -12.25 8.39
CA ILE A 149 -3.78 -11.23 7.37
C ILE A 149 -4.35 -11.88 6.12
N SER A 150 -5.52 -11.45 5.70
CA SER A 150 -6.19 -11.94 4.49
C SER A 150 -6.27 -10.92 3.36
N ASN A 151 -6.08 -9.63 3.64
CA ASN A 151 -6.16 -8.57 2.66
C ASN A 151 -5.00 -7.57 2.83
N ILE A 152 -4.54 -7.00 1.72
CA ILE A 152 -3.47 -6.00 1.70
C ILE A 152 -3.96 -4.76 0.95
N VAL A 153 -3.69 -3.58 1.51
CA VAL A 153 -3.85 -2.31 0.79
C VAL A 153 -2.53 -1.54 0.79
N LEU A 154 -2.03 -1.23 -0.41
CA LEU A 154 -0.86 -0.37 -0.57
C LEU A 154 -1.33 1.10 -0.54
N MET A 155 -1.67 1.56 0.67
CA MET A 155 -2.19 2.91 0.95
C MET A 155 -1.45 3.58 2.11
N GLY A 156 -0.30 3.05 2.50
CA GLY A 156 0.59 3.60 3.51
C GLY A 156 1.45 4.75 2.96
N ILE A 157 2.68 4.84 3.43
CA ILE A 157 3.61 5.88 3.00
C ILE A 157 4.16 5.55 1.60
N GLY A 158 4.10 6.52 0.68
CA GLY A 158 4.68 6.39 -0.65
C GLY A 158 3.65 6.31 -1.78
N GLU A 159 4.17 6.27 -3.00
CA GLU A 159 3.42 6.04 -4.24
C GLU A 159 3.88 4.70 -4.83
N PRO A 160 3.03 3.66 -4.82
CA PRO A 160 3.43 2.33 -5.28
C PRO A 160 3.92 2.29 -6.73
N LEU A 161 3.32 3.07 -7.64
CA LEU A 161 3.75 3.11 -9.04
C LEU A 161 5.05 3.89 -9.26
N ASP A 162 5.49 4.69 -8.30
CA ASP A 162 6.81 5.32 -8.29
C ASP A 162 7.92 4.34 -7.85
N ASN A 163 7.55 3.32 -7.07
CA ASN A 163 8.38 2.16 -6.71
C ASN A 163 7.98 0.90 -7.49
N PHE A 164 7.67 1.04 -8.77
CA PHE A 164 6.99 0.05 -9.58
C PHE A 164 7.62 -1.35 -9.50
N TYR A 165 8.89 -1.48 -9.79
CA TYR A 165 9.56 -2.79 -9.90
C TYR A 165 9.62 -3.54 -8.57
N ASN A 166 9.91 -2.86 -7.47
CA ASN A 166 9.95 -3.47 -6.14
C ASN A 166 8.55 -3.86 -5.67
N VAL A 167 7.54 -3.02 -5.96
CA VAL A 167 6.14 -3.35 -5.65
C VAL A 167 5.65 -4.54 -6.47
N MET A 168 5.98 -4.64 -7.76
CA MET A 168 5.64 -5.82 -8.57
C MET A 168 6.30 -7.09 -8.01
N ARG A 169 7.57 -7.02 -7.64
CA ARG A 169 8.30 -8.13 -7.00
C ARG A 169 7.65 -8.53 -5.65
N PHE A 170 7.29 -7.56 -4.82
CA PHE A 170 6.56 -7.83 -3.58
C PHE A 170 5.23 -8.56 -3.85
N LEU A 171 4.46 -8.12 -4.85
CA LEU A 171 3.19 -8.76 -5.22
C LEU A 171 3.40 -10.22 -5.66
N GLU A 172 4.45 -10.50 -6.44
CA GLU A 172 4.83 -11.86 -6.81
C GLU A 172 5.14 -12.71 -5.57
N LEU A 173 5.98 -12.20 -4.65
CA LEU A 173 6.39 -12.90 -3.43
C LEU A 173 5.22 -13.20 -2.49
N VAL A 174 4.39 -12.19 -2.21
CA VAL A 174 3.28 -12.33 -1.24
C VAL A 174 2.18 -13.27 -1.73
N ASN A 175 2.04 -13.42 -3.05
CA ASN A 175 1.05 -14.31 -3.68
C ASN A 175 1.51 -15.78 -3.76
N ARG A 176 2.78 -16.07 -3.53
CA ARG A 176 3.31 -17.44 -3.67
C ARG A 176 2.63 -18.41 -2.70
N PRO A 177 2.16 -19.58 -3.17
CA PRO A 177 1.50 -20.59 -2.32
C PRO A 177 2.42 -21.18 -1.24
N ASP A 178 3.73 -21.21 -1.51
CA ASP A 178 4.77 -21.68 -0.60
C ASP A 178 5.36 -20.57 0.30
N GLY A 179 4.83 -19.32 0.18
CA GLY A 179 5.15 -18.15 0.98
C GLY A 179 3.97 -17.67 1.84
N ALA A 180 3.66 -16.37 1.76
CA ALA A 180 2.55 -15.76 2.52
C ALA A 180 1.16 -16.16 2.00
N ASN A 181 1.06 -16.57 0.74
CA ASN A 181 -0.15 -17.11 0.10
C ASN A 181 -1.38 -16.18 0.16
N ILE A 182 -1.18 -14.88 -0.06
CA ILE A 182 -2.29 -13.91 -0.15
C ILE A 182 -2.64 -13.71 -1.62
N GLY A 183 -3.86 -14.10 -2.00
CA GLY A 183 -4.32 -14.04 -3.40
C GLY A 183 -4.46 -12.60 -3.91
N MET A 184 -4.14 -12.35 -5.20
CA MET A 184 -4.16 -11.03 -5.83
C MET A 184 -5.50 -10.30 -5.69
N ARG A 185 -6.64 -11.02 -5.68
CA ARG A 185 -7.97 -10.43 -5.50
C ARG A 185 -8.20 -9.82 -4.11
N HIS A 186 -7.34 -10.14 -3.16
CA HIS A 186 -7.32 -9.60 -1.81
C HIS A 186 -6.36 -8.42 -1.65
N ILE A 187 -5.77 -7.96 -2.76
CA ILE A 187 -4.79 -6.87 -2.76
C ILE A 187 -5.36 -5.66 -3.52
N SER A 188 -5.29 -4.50 -2.89
CA SER A 188 -5.61 -3.21 -3.50
C SER A 188 -4.35 -2.37 -3.60
N LEU A 189 -3.97 -2.02 -4.83
CA LEU A 189 -2.88 -1.10 -5.12
C LEU A 189 -3.48 0.28 -5.35
N SER A 190 -3.08 1.25 -4.52
CA SER A 190 -3.51 2.65 -4.67
C SER A 190 -2.43 3.46 -5.38
N THR A 191 -2.86 4.39 -6.24
CA THR A 191 -1.96 5.31 -6.93
C THR A 191 -2.57 6.71 -7.04
N CYS A 192 -1.73 7.72 -6.97
CA CYS A 192 -2.13 9.10 -7.28
C CYS A 192 -2.34 9.37 -8.77
N GLY A 193 -2.13 8.36 -9.63
CA GLY A 193 -2.36 8.45 -11.08
C GLY A 193 -1.10 8.69 -11.88
N LEU A 194 -0.03 7.94 -11.64
CA LEU A 194 1.14 7.87 -12.51
C LEU A 194 0.78 7.06 -13.77
N ILE A 195 0.06 7.70 -14.69
CA ILE A 195 -0.59 7.07 -15.86
C ILE A 195 0.39 6.36 -16.80
N GLU A 196 1.65 6.78 -16.81
CA GLU A 196 2.75 6.17 -17.57
C GLU A 196 3.05 4.73 -17.15
N ARG A 197 2.55 4.29 -15.98
CA ARG A 197 2.72 2.92 -15.45
C ARG A 197 1.46 2.06 -15.59
N PHE A 198 0.35 2.62 -16.05
CA PHE A 198 -0.92 1.87 -16.11
C PHE A 198 -0.89 0.76 -17.15
N ASP A 199 -0.29 1.02 -18.30
CA ASP A 199 -0.16 0.03 -19.36
C ASP A 199 0.82 -1.09 -18.94
N ASP A 200 1.97 -0.73 -18.32
CA ASP A 200 2.91 -1.69 -17.72
C ASP A 200 2.24 -2.58 -16.65
N LEU A 201 1.40 -1.98 -15.79
CA LEU A 201 0.66 -2.72 -14.76
C LEU A 201 -0.38 -3.66 -15.37
N ALA A 202 -1.08 -3.21 -16.42
CA ALA A 202 -2.08 -4.01 -17.11
C ALA A 202 -1.45 -5.23 -17.83
N GLU A 203 -0.20 -5.12 -18.29
CA GLU A 203 0.55 -6.22 -18.90
C GLU A 203 0.95 -7.33 -17.94
N ARG A 204 1.01 -7.04 -16.65
CA ARG A 204 1.32 -8.05 -15.62
C ARG A 204 0.20 -9.05 -15.38
N ASP A 205 -0.99 -8.84 -15.92
CA ASP A 205 -2.20 -9.69 -15.75
C ASP A 205 -2.49 -10.05 -14.28
N MET A 206 -2.19 -9.13 -13.37
CA MET A 206 -2.44 -9.31 -11.95
C MET A 206 -3.90 -9.00 -11.63
N GLN A 207 -4.60 -9.93 -10.98
CA GLN A 207 -6.02 -9.81 -10.64
C GLN A 207 -6.30 -8.96 -9.41
N LEU A 208 -5.45 -7.94 -9.15
CA LEU A 208 -5.60 -7.00 -8.04
C LEU A 208 -6.69 -5.94 -8.30
N THR A 209 -7.05 -5.19 -7.26
CA THR A 209 -7.90 -4.00 -7.39
C THR A 209 -7.01 -2.77 -7.55
N LEU A 210 -7.19 -2.03 -8.65
CA LEU A 210 -6.55 -0.73 -8.84
C LEU A 210 -7.41 0.36 -8.19
N SER A 211 -6.89 1.00 -7.15
CA SER A 211 -7.49 2.17 -6.50
C SER A 211 -6.79 3.43 -6.98
N VAL A 212 -7.54 4.34 -7.59
CA VAL A 212 -7.01 5.61 -8.11
C VAL A 212 -7.41 6.74 -7.17
N SER A 213 -6.44 7.35 -6.53
CA SER A 213 -6.59 8.56 -5.72
C SER A 213 -6.93 9.75 -6.63
N LEU A 214 -8.23 9.89 -6.94
CA LEU A 214 -8.71 10.97 -7.80
C LEU A 214 -8.81 12.30 -7.04
N HIS A 215 -9.48 12.30 -5.88
CA HIS A 215 -9.67 13.37 -4.91
C HIS A 215 -10.23 14.69 -5.44
N ALA A 216 -10.23 14.96 -6.75
CA ALA A 216 -10.96 16.03 -7.41
C ALA A 216 -11.23 15.66 -8.87
N PRO A 217 -12.43 15.99 -9.40
CA PRO A 217 -12.85 15.54 -10.72
C PRO A 217 -12.51 16.50 -11.86
N ASP A 218 -11.83 17.62 -11.56
CA ASP A 218 -11.39 18.63 -12.50
C ASP A 218 -9.92 19.02 -12.28
N ASP A 219 -9.28 19.56 -13.30
CA ASP A 219 -7.86 19.87 -13.28
C ASP A 219 -7.51 21.02 -12.35
N GLU A 220 -8.38 22.02 -12.21
CA GLU A 220 -8.13 23.18 -11.38
C GLU A 220 -8.03 22.75 -9.91
N THR A 221 -9.06 22.09 -9.42
CA THR A 221 -9.12 21.61 -8.02
C THR A 221 -8.06 20.56 -7.76
N ARG A 222 -7.91 19.59 -8.68
CA ARG A 222 -6.97 18.49 -8.51
C ARG A 222 -5.52 19.01 -8.47
N SER A 223 -5.14 19.93 -9.35
CA SER A 223 -3.77 20.47 -9.38
C SER A 223 -3.41 21.30 -8.14
N LYS A 224 -4.41 21.85 -7.44
CA LYS A 224 -4.21 22.56 -6.15
C LYS A 224 -3.88 21.60 -5.02
N ILE A 225 -4.58 20.46 -4.94
CA ILE A 225 -4.42 19.51 -3.84
C ILE A 225 -3.49 18.34 -4.15
N MET A 226 -3.29 18.01 -5.43
CA MET A 226 -2.45 16.92 -5.91
C MET A 226 -1.53 17.39 -7.05
N PRO A 227 -0.29 17.81 -6.76
CA PRO A 227 0.66 18.24 -7.79
C PRO A 227 0.95 17.18 -8.86
N ALA A 228 0.77 15.90 -8.57
CA ALA A 228 0.86 14.80 -9.55
C ALA A 228 -0.05 14.98 -10.78
N ASN A 229 -1.11 15.80 -10.69
CA ASN A 229 -1.98 16.15 -11.81
C ASN A 229 -1.32 17.05 -12.84
N ARG A 230 -0.33 17.85 -12.44
CA ARG A 230 0.31 18.84 -13.32
C ARG A 230 1.02 18.13 -14.47
N GLY A 231 0.69 18.53 -15.70
CA GLY A 231 1.22 17.94 -16.92
C GLY A 231 0.56 16.62 -17.36
N ARG A 232 -0.40 16.05 -16.57
CA ARG A 232 -1.15 14.85 -16.93
C ARG A 232 -2.61 15.18 -17.24
N GLY A 233 -3.32 15.76 -16.27
CA GLY A 233 -4.73 16.11 -16.35
C GLY A 233 -5.69 14.94 -16.03
N VAL A 234 -6.90 15.32 -15.63
CA VAL A 234 -7.96 14.37 -15.24
C VAL A 234 -8.43 13.56 -16.45
N ASP A 235 -8.61 14.17 -17.60
CA ASP A 235 -9.07 13.45 -18.79
C ASP A 235 -8.07 12.36 -19.23
N ALA A 236 -6.77 12.63 -19.19
CA ALA A 236 -5.74 11.65 -19.48
C ALA A 236 -5.73 10.51 -18.44
N LEU A 237 -5.96 10.83 -17.17
CA LEU A 237 -6.10 9.82 -16.10
C LEU A 237 -7.32 8.93 -16.34
N ILE A 238 -8.47 9.49 -16.67
CA ILE A 238 -9.69 8.71 -16.99
C ILE A 238 -9.48 7.84 -18.23
N ALA A 239 -8.80 8.36 -19.26
CA ALA A 239 -8.46 7.58 -20.45
C ALA A 239 -7.52 6.40 -20.10
N ALA A 240 -6.52 6.60 -19.26
CA ALA A 240 -5.65 5.52 -18.78
C ALA A 240 -6.42 4.48 -17.95
N CYS A 241 -7.32 4.92 -17.08
CA CYS A 241 -8.22 4.04 -16.33
C CYS A 241 -9.08 3.17 -17.27
N ARG A 242 -9.61 3.76 -18.34
CA ARG A 242 -10.41 3.04 -19.33
C ARG A 242 -9.57 1.95 -20.02
N ARG A 243 -8.39 2.26 -20.53
CA ARG A 243 -7.49 1.27 -21.14
C ARG A 243 -7.17 0.13 -20.18
N TYR A 244 -6.85 0.46 -18.92
CA TYR A 244 -6.60 -0.56 -17.88
C TYR A 244 -7.81 -1.47 -17.69
N TYR A 245 -9.01 -0.91 -17.56
CA TYR A 245 -10.25 -1.68 -17.41
C TYR A 245 -10.54 -2.56 -18.63
N GLU A 246 -10.43 -2.01 -19.84
CA GLU A 246 -10.65 -2.74 -21.09
C GLU A 246 -9.68 -3.92 -21.25
N LYS A 247 -8.41 -3.75 -20.85
CA LYS A 247 -7.38 -4.80 -20.94
C LYS A 247 -7.52 -5.88 -19.88
N THR A 248 -7.83 -5.50 -18.63
CA THR A 248 -7.79 -6.43 -17.49
C THR A 248 -9.17 -6.97 -17.08
N GLY A 249 -10.26 -6.32 -17.49
CA GLY A 249 -11.61 -6.58 -17.00
C GLY A 249 -11.79 -6.26 -15.49
N ARG A 250 -10.80 -5.64 -14.85
CA ARG A 250 -10.82 -5.38 -13.41
C ARG A 250 -11.41 -4.02 -13.10
N ARG A 251 -12.43 -4.01 -12.22
CA ARG A 251 -13.06 -2.76 -11.78
C ARG A 251 -12.05 -1.88 -11.04
N ILE A 252 -12.07 -0.58 -11.35
CA ILE A 252 -11.30 0.46 -10.68
C ILE A 252 -12.10 1.01 -9.51
N SER A 253 -11.41 1.37 -8.43
CA SER A 253 -11.96 2.17 -7.33
C SER A 253 -11.39 3.59 -7.39
N PHE A 254 -12.26 4.61 -7.37
CA PHE A 254 -11.84 5.99 -7.17
C PHE A 254 -11.88 6.32 -5.69
N GLU A 255 -10.71 6.60 -5.12
CA GLU A 255 -10.58 7.10 -3.76
C GLU A 255 -10.78 8.61 -3.79
N TYR A 256 -11.66 9.12 -2.93
CA TYR A 256 -12.03 10.54 -2.91
C TYR A 256 -12.11 11.07 -1.48
N ALA A 257 -11.04 11.76 -1.03
CA ALA A 257 -11.02 12.45 0.25
C ALA A 257 -11.93 13.68 0.18
N MET A 258 -12.93 13.73 1.04
CA MET A 258 -13.90 14.83 1.11
C MET A 258 -13.34 15.98 1.93
N ILE A 259 -13.04 17.10 1.26
CA ILE A 259 -12.38 18.29 1.83
C ILE A 259 -13.36 19.46 1.78
N ASP A 260 -13.71 19.99 2.96
CA ASP A 260 -14.69 21.07 3.10
C ASP A 260 -14.32 22.31 2.26
N GLY A 261 -15.29 22.79 1.47
CA GLY A 261 -15.14 23.98 0.62
C GLY A 261 -14.13 23.86 -0.52
N VAL A 262 -13.57 22.65 -0.78
CA VAL A 262 -12.57 22.43 -1.82
C VAL A 262 -13.10 21.55 -2.94
N ASN A 263 -13.55 20.34 -2.61
CA ASN A 263 -13.96 19.33 -3.59
C ASN A 263 -15.31 18.68 -3.30
N ASP A 264 -16.11 19.23 -2.39
CA ASP A 264 -17.33 18.64 -1.84
C ASP A 264 -18.64 19.30 -2.33
N THR A 265 -18.58 20.11 -3.41
CA THR A 265 -19.77 20.76 -3.97
C THR A 265 -20.57 19.80 -4.86
N GLU A 266 -21.85 20.14 -5.13
CA GLU A 266 -22.69 19.40 -6.08
C GLU A 266 -22.07 19.32 -7.48
N HIS A 267 -21.39 20.38 -7.92
CA HIS A 267 -20.69 20.37 -9.20
C HIS A 267 -19.63 19.28 -9.27
N HIS A 268 -18.81 19.16 -8.22
CA HIS A 268 -17.80 18.11 -8.10
C HIS A 268 -18.44 16.72 -8.08
N ALA A 269 -19.57 16.53 -7.37
CA ALA A 269 -20.28 15.25 -7.35
C ALA A 269 -20.77 14.82 -8.74
N ARG A 270 -21.33 15.75 -9.53
CA ARG A 270 -21.80 15.47 -10.90
C ARG A 270 -20.67 15.14 -11.86
N LEU A 271 -19.54 15.88 -11.77
CA LEU A 271 -18.34 15.58 -12.56
C LEU A 271 -17.73 14.22 -12.19
N LEU A 272 -17.62 13.92 -10.89
CA LEU A 272 -17.15 12.63 -10.40
C LEU A 272 -18.04 11.48 -10.90
N ALA A 273 -19.36 11.67 -10.86
CA ALA A 273 -20.31 10.69 -11.38
C ALA A 273 -20.09 10.42 -12.88
N LYS A 274 -19.89 11.49 -13.68
CA LYS A 274 -19.55 11.37 -15.11
C LYS A 274 -18.29 10.53 -15.32
N HIS A 275 -17.22 10.81 -14.60
CA HIS A 275 -15.96 10.08 -14.73
C HIS A 275 -16.09 8.62 -14.27
N ALA A 276 -16.73 8.38 -13.12
CA ALA A 276 -16.93 7.04 -12.59
C ALA A 276 -17.71 6.15 -13.56
N ARG A 277 -18.78 6.67 -14.15
CA ARG A 277 -19.57 5.94 -15.17
C ARG A 277 -18.76 5.62 -16.43
N ALA A 278 -17.88 6.54 -16.86
CA ALA A 278 -17.08 6.37 -18.08
C ALA A 278 -16.15 5.16 -18.02
N VAL A 279 -15.81 4.67 -16.81
CA VAL A 279 -14.89 3.54 -16.58
C VAL A 279 -15.48 2.48 -15.64
N ALA A 280 -16.80 2.50 -15.41
CA ALA A 280 -17.51 1.60 -14.49
C ALA A 280 -16.84 1.54 -13.09
N ALA A 281 -16.30 2.67 -12.62
CA ALA A 281 -15.59 2.71 -11.35
C ALA A 281 -16.55 2.69 -10.15
N HIS A 282 -16.08 2.09 -9.06
CA HIS A 282 -16.62 2.29 -7.72
C HIS A 282 -16.04 3.58 -7.13
N VAL A 283 -16.81 4.32 -6.34
CA VAL A 283 -16.32 5.50 -5.61
C VAL A 283 -16.26 5.19 -4.12
N ASN A 284 -15.10 5.38 -3.52
CA ASN A 284 -14.88 5.27 -2.09
C ASN A 284 -14.62 6.66 -1.50
N LEU A 285 -15.62 7.21 -0.83
CA LEU A 285 -15.52 8.51 -0.14
C LEU A 285 -14.79 8.34 1.17
N ILE A 286 -13.77 9.15 1.38
CA ILE A 286 -12.92 9.10 2.57
C ILE A 286 -13.16 10.38 3.38
N PRO A 287 -13.74 10.31 4.59
CA PRO A 287 -13.72 11.45 5.49
C PRO A 287 -12.28 11.86 5.76
N LEU A 288 -11.93 13.12 5.48
CA LEU A 288 -10.56 13.59 5.65
C LEU A 288 -10.13 13.47 7.12
N ASN A 289 -8.93 12.94 7.34
CA ASN A 289 -8.32 12.95 8.66
C ASN A 289 -7.55 14.25 8.87
N HIS A 290 -7.69 14.84 10.06
CA HIS A 290 -6.99 16.07 10.41
C HIS A 290 -5.48 15.82 10.50
N VAL A 291 -4.69 16.66 9.83
CA VAL A 291 -3.23 16.70 9.90
C VAL A 291 -2.83 18.08 10.42
N GLU A 292 -2.17 18.13 11.59
CA GLU A 292 -1.84 19.39 12.29
C GLU A 292 -1.12 20.44 11.40
N GLU A 293 -0.27 19.96 10.48
CA GLU A 293 0.50 20.82 9.58
C GLU A 293 -0.25 21.20 8.30
N ARG A 294 -1.53 20.81 8.18
CA ARG A 294 -2.36 21.07 7.00
C ARG A 294 -3.62 21.83 7.41
N GLN A 295 -4.03 22.77 6.58
CA GLN A 295 -5.20 23.64 6.89
C GLN A 295 -6.54 23.06 6.45
N PHE A 296 -6.54 21.88 5.81
CA PHE A 296 -7.77 21.27 5.30
C PHE A 296 -8.64 20.71 6.41
N GLN A 297 -9.93 20.87 6.25
CA GLN A 297 -10.95 20.35 7.16
C GLN A 297 -11.79 19.24 6.48
N PRO A 298 -12.29 18.28 7.24
CA PRO A 298 -13.21 17.29 6.70
C PRO A 298 -14.53 17.95 6.29
N SER A 299 -15.12 17.49 5.21
CA SER A 299 -16.46 17.90 4.76
C SER A 299 -17.51 17.60 5.82
N THR A 300 -18.55 18.42 5.88
CA THR A 300 -19.65 18.25 6.84
C THR A 300 -20.48 17.00 6.53
N PRO A 301 -21.17 16.42 7.53
CA PRO A 301 -22.08 15.29 7.30
C PRO A 301 -23.18 15.61 6.27
N GLU A 302 -23.66 16.85 6.23
CA GLU A 302 -24.68 17.33 5.31
C GLU A 302 -24.14 17.32 3.86
N HIS A 303 -22.96 17.89 3.61
CA HIS A 303 -22.30 17.88 2.32
C HIS A 303 -22.00 16.44 1.87
N MET A 304 -21.49 15.61 2.77
CA MET A 304 -21.24 14.20 2.50
C MET A 304 -22.51 13.48 2.04
N LYS A 305 -23.63 13.68 2.75
CA LYS A 305 -24.90 13.05 2.42
C LYS A 305 -25.46 13.52 1.08
N ALA A 306 -25.39 14.83 0.78
CA ALA A 306 -25.80 15.39 -0.50
C ALA A 306 -24.95 14.86 -1.65
N PHE A 307 -23.63 14.76 -1.44
CA PHE A 307 -22.67 14.24 -2.42
C PHE A 307 -22.96 12.77 -2.75
N ILE A 308 -23.18 11.93 -1.73
CA ILE A 308 -23.55 10.51 -1.89
C ILE A 308 -24.83 10.41 -2.72
N LYS A 309 -25.88 11.16 -2.36
CA LYS A 309 -27.14 11.13 -3.08
C LYS A 309 -26.98 11.45 -4.56
N ILE A 310 -26.17 12.45 -4.91
CA ILE A 310 -25.90 12.80 -6.32
C ILE A 310 -25.19 11.65 -7.05
N LEU A 311 -24.23 10.99 -6.41
CA LEU A 311 -23.55 9.84 -7.01
C LEU A 311 -24.52 8.66 -7.27
N GLU A 312 -25.35 8.32 -6.28
CA GLU A 312 -26.35 7.25 -6.36
C GLU A 312 -27.43 7.56 -7.40
N ASP A 313 -27.97 8.78 -7.41
CA ASP A 313 -28.96 9.24 -8.41
C ASP A 313 -28.40 9.17 -9.86
N ASN A 314 -27.07 9.21 -10.00
CA ASN A 314 -26.39 9.04 -11.30
C ASN A 314 -25.92 7.59 -11.55
N GLY A 315 -26.37 6.62 -10.77
CA GLY A 315 -26.08 5.20 -10.94
C GLY A 315 -24.63 4.80 -10.60
N VAL A 316 -23.93 5.57 -9.76
CA VAL A 316 -22.57 5.25 -9.31
C VAL A 316 -22.64 4.49 -7.98
N ASN A 317 -21.97 3.34 -7.92
CA ASN A 317 -21.77 2.62 -6.67
C ASN A 317 -20.81 3.42 -5.76
N VAL A 318 -21.28 3.81 -4.60
CA VAL A 318 -20.52 4.60 -3.62
C VAL A 318 -20.47 3.92 -2.26
N THR A 319 -19.33 4.02 -1.59
CA THR A 319 -19.16 3.65 -0.18
C THR A 319 -18.47 4.77 0.55
N VAL A 320 -18.73 4.86 1.86
CA VAL A 320 -17.99 5.74 2.76
C VAL A 320 -17.04 4.87 3.58
N ARG A 321 -15.76 5.23 3.55
CA ARG A 321 -14.73 4.51 4.31
C ARG A 321 -15.02 4.62 5.80
N ARG A 322 -15.08 3.48 6.47
CA ARG A 322 -15.24 3.43 7.92
C ARG A 322 -14.04 4.07 8.60
N LYS A 323 -14.32 4.92 9.58
CA LYS A 323 -13.29 5.47 10.46
C LYS A 323 -12.89 4.39 11.46
N LEU A 324 -11.69 3.86 11.33
CA LEU A 324 -11.09 2.89 12.25
C LEU A 324 -9.91 3.52 12.97
N GLY A 325 -9.65 3.08 14.22
CA GLY A 325 -8.56 3.63 15.02
C GLY A 325 -8.72 5.11 15.32
N GLY A 326 -9.94 5.58 15.59
CA GLY A 326 -10.21 7.01 15.84
C GLY A 326 -9.56 7.57 17.11
N ASP A 327 -9.11 6.70 18.00
CA ASP A 327 -8.43 6.99 19.27
C ASP A 327 -6.90 6.81 19.19
N VAL A 328 -6.42 6.30 18.06
CA VAL A 328 -4.98 6.15 17.77
C VAL A 328 -4.65 6.89 16.48
N ASP A 329 -3.41 7.30 16.32
CA ASP A 329 -2.95 7.98 15.10
C ASP A 329 -2.92 7.02 13.89
N ALA A 330 -4.09 6.46 13.53
CA ALA A 330 -4.22 5.51 12.42
C ALA A 330 -4.21 6.19 11.03
N SER A 331 -4.11 7.50 10.97
CA SER A 331 -3.99 8.25 9.72
C SER A 331 -2.57 8.20 9.15
N CYS A 332 -2.47 8.22 7.82
CA CYS A 332 -1.20 8.11 7.10
C CYS A 332 -0.13 9.09 7.61
N GLY A 333 1.08 8.60 7.91
CA GLY A 333 2.26 9.40 8.24
C GLY A 333 2.27 10.08 9.61
N GLN A 334 1.19 10.05 10.40
CA GLN A 334 1.10 10.80 11.65
C GLN A 334 2.01 10.25 12.75
N LEU A 335 2.09 8.95 12.94
CA LEU A 335 2.87 8.33 14.01
C LEU A 335 4.37 8.62 13.85
N ARG A 336 4.93 8.44 12.68
CA ARG A 336 6.33 8.74 12.37
C ARG A 336 6.71 10.17 12.74
N ARG A 337 5.88 11.14 12.42
CA ARG A 337 6.15 12.55 12.74
C ARG A 337 6.17 12.83 14.23
N LYS A 338 5.22 12.27 14.97
CA LYS A 338 5.16 12.49 16.43
C LYS A 338 6.38 11.91 17.15
N MET A 339 6.89 10.76 16.71
CA MET A 339 8.10 10.17 17.30
C MET A 339 9.38 10.93 16.93
N GLN A 340 9.48 11.46 15.71
CA GLN A 340 10.62 12.29 15.31
C GLN A 340 10.71 13.63 16.07
N LYS A 341 9.59 14.16 16.58
CA LYS A 341 9.59 15.39 17.40
C LYS A 341 10.04 15.16 18.85
N LYS A 342 10.11 13.90 19.32
CA LYS A 342 10.51 13.56 20.70
C LYS A 342 11.99 13.20 20.84
N GLN A 343 12.72 13.11 19.74
CA GLN A 343 14.19 13.00 19.73
C GLN A 343 14.83 14.38 19.58
#